data_84f2460cf7a109a793d4f34a4252e9a3
#
_entry.id   84f2460cf7a109a793d4f34a4252e9a3
#
_cell.length_a   1.000
_cell.length_b   1.000
_cell.length_c   1.000
_cell.angle_alpha   90.00
_cell.angle_beta   90.00
_cell.angle_gamma   90.00
#
_symmetry.space_group_name_H-M   'P 1'
#
loop_
_entity.id
_entity.type
_entity.pdbx_description
1 polymer ?
#
loop_
_entity_poly.entity_id
_entity_poly.type
_entity_poly.pdbx_seq_one_letter_code
_entity_poly.pdbx_strand_id
1 'polypeptide(L)'
;MARLQEFYKEKVVADLTAKFGYKSVMEVPRLTKITLNMGLSEAVADKKIIEHAVGDLTKIAGQKPVVTKARKAIAGFKIREGYPIGTMVTLRGARMYEFLDRFITVALPRVRDFRGVNGRAFDGRGNYNIGVKEQIIFPEIEYDKIDALRGMNISITTTAKTDDEAKALLAAFKFPFRN
;
A
#
# COMPACT_ATOMS: atom_id res chain seq x y z
N MET A 1 20.42 -6.43 0.91
CA MET A 1 19.30 -6.20 -0.06
C MET A 1 18.02 -6.71 0.59
N ALA A 2 16.84 -6.17 0.25
CA ALA A 2 15.59 -6.66 0.85
C ALA A 2 15.30 -8.12 0.39
N ARG A 3 14.90 -9.00 1.30
CA ARG A 3 14.64 -10.42 1.04
C ARG A 3 13.76 -10.67 -0.18
N LEU A 4 12.64 -9.97 -0.29
CA LEU A 4 11.73 -10.10 -1.43
C LEU A 4 12.32 -9.56 -2.75
N GLN A 5 13.26 -8.63 -2.69
CA GLN A 5 13.95 -8.14 -3.88
C GLN A 5 14.90 -9.17 -4.47
N GLU A 6 15.60 -9.90 -3.61
CA GLU A 6 16.45 -11.05 -4.02
C GLU A 6 15.58 -12.17 -4.56
N PHE A 7 14.54 -12.54 -3.84
CA PHE A 7 13.58 -13.55 -4.27
C PHE A 7 12.94 -13.24 -5.64
N TYR A 8 12.64 -11.97 -5.92
CA TYR A 8 12.13 -11.54 -7.22
C TYR A 8 13.14 -11.88 -8.33
N LYS A 9 14.41 -11.53 -8.13
CA LYS A 9 15.46 -11.72 -9.15
C LYS A 9 15.77 -13.20 -9.39
N GLU A 10 15.81 -13.99 -8.32
CA GLU A 10 16.24 -15.39 -8.38
C GLU A 10 15.14 -16.34 -8.87
N LYS A 11 13.91 -16.10 -8.48
CA LYS A 11 12.81 -17.04 -8.71
C LYS A 11 11.64 -16.45 -9.51
N VAL A 12 11.10 -15.31 -9.10
CA VAL A 12 9.86 -14.77 -9.67
C VAL A 12 10.01 -14.45 -11.15
N VAL A 13 11.16 -13.91 -11.57
CA VAL A 13 11.45 -13.60 -12.98
C VAL A 13 11.39 -14.87 -13.84
N ALA A 14 12.02 -15.96 -13.38
CA ALA A 14 12.02 -17.22 -14.12
C ALA A 14 10.62 -17.84 -14.22
N ASP A 15 9.88 -17.87 -13.08
CA ASP A 15 8.53 -18.43 -13.01
C ASP A 15 7.55 -17.68 -13.91
N LEU A 16 7.59 -16.34 -13.92
CA LEU A 16 6.72 -15.51 -14.77
C LEU A 16 7.09 -15.62 -16.25
N THR A 17 8.39 -15.68 -16.56
CA THR A 17 8.85 -15.90 -17.94
C THR A 17 8.36 -17.24 -18.49
N ALA A 18 8.45 -18.31 -17.69
CA ALA A 18 7.93 -19.62 -18.09
C ALA A 18 6.42 -19.62 -18.27
N LYS A 19 5.68 -18.89 -17.42
CA LYS A 19 4.21 -18.84 -17.44
C LYS A 19 3.64 -18.06 -18.60
N PHE A 20 4.23 -16.89 -18.92
CA PHE A 20 3.70 -15.95 -19.93
C PHE A 20 4.51 -15.91 -21.23
N GLY A 21 5.67 -16.56 -21.28
CA GLY A 21 6.47 -16.64 -22.49
C GLY A 21 7.11 -15.34 -22.93
N TYR A 22 7.57 -14.50 -21.98
CA TYR A 22 8.22 -13.23 -22.30
C TYR A 22 9.50 -13.44 -23.10
N LYS A 23 9.70 -12.59 -24.12
CA LYS A 23 10.89 -12.64 -24.99
C LYS A 23 12.12 -11.99 -24.36
N SER A 24 11.90 -11.05 -23.46
CA SER A 24 12.96 -10.29 -22.78
C SER A 24 12.68 -10.20 -21.29
N VAL A 25 13.74 -10.21 -20.48
CA VAL A 25 13.68 -10.00 -19.04
C VAL A 25 13.07 -8.63 -18.70
N MET A 26 13.20 -7.65 -19.58
CA MET A 26 12.63 -6.31 -19.41
C MET A 26 11.11 -6.26 -19.56
N GLU A 27 10.48 -7.27 -20.16
CA GLU A 27 9.01 -7.40 -20.24
C GLU A 27 8.38 -7.97 -18.97
N VAL A 28 9.17 -8.68 -18.17
CA VAL A 28 8.68 -9.30 -16.94
C VAL A 28 8.11 -8.25 -16.00
N PRO A 29 6.85 -8.39 -15.52
CA PRO A 29 6.25 -7.43 -14.62
C PRO A 29 7.03 -7.31 -13.31
N ARG A 30 7.19 -6.07 -12.85
CA ARG A 30 7.87 -5.74 -11.61
C ARG A 30 7.09 -4.72 -10.80
N LEU A 31 7.33 -4.68 -9.51
CA LEU A 31 6.80 -3.63 -8.64
C LEU A 31 7.52 -2.31 -8.92
N THR A 32 6.75 -1.24 -9.08
CA THR A 32 7.28 0.11 -9.33
C THR A 32 7.28 0.95 -8.07
N LYS A 33 6.15 0.98 -7.37
CA LYS A 33 5.96 1.73 -6.12
C LYS A 33 4.81 1.14 -5.32
N ILE A 34 4.82 1.42 -4.02
CA ILE A 34 3.67 1.24 -3.14
C ILE A 34 3.33 2.61 -2.56
N THR A 35 2.08 3.01 -2.69
CA THR A 35 1.58 4.27 -2.14
C THR A 35 0.64 3.98 -0.98
N LEU A 36 0.91 4.58 0.17
CA LEU A 36 0.05 4.53 1.34
C LEU A 36 -0.63 5.88 1.47
N ASN A 37 -1.94 5.89 1.65
CA ASN A 37 -2.73 7.11 1.80
C ASN A 37 -3.71 6.98 2.95
N MET A 38 -3.75 8.01 3.80
CA MET A 38 -4.79 8.19 4.81
C MET A 38 -5.60 9.44 4.49
N GLY A 39 -6.90 9.28 4.21
CA GLY A 39 -7.83 10.38 4.11
C GLY A 39 -8.39 10.73 5.49
N LEU A 40 -8.33 11.99 5.88
CA LEU A 40 -8.65 12.46 7.22
C LEU A 40 -9.73 13.55 7.13
N SER A 41 -10.99 13.13 7.08
CA SER A 41 -12.12 14.06 7.05
C SER A 41 -12.25 14.91 8.32
N GLU A 42 -11.87 14.33 9.46
CA GLU A 42 -11.92 14.97 10.78
C GLU A 42 -10.89 16.09 10.95
N ALA A 43 -9.83 16.09 10.12
CA ALA A 43 -8.79 17.13 10.13
C ALA A 43 -9.29 18.54 9.78
N VAL A 44 -10.47 18.63 9.22
CA VAL A 44 -11.17 19.93 8.98
C VAL A 44 -11.53 20.59 10.31
N ALA A 45 -11.92 19.79 11.31
CA ALA A 45 -12.27 20.28 12.65
C ALA A 45 -11.04 20.40 13.56
N ASP A 46 -10.14 19.42 13.53
CA ASP A 46 -8.93 19.41 14.37
C ASP A 46 -7.67 19.09 13.56
N LYS A 47 -6.78 20.09 13.46
CA LYS A 47 -5.50 19.97 12.75
C LYS A 47 -4.51 19.01 13.41
N LYS A 48 -4.62 18.72 14.71
CA LYS A 48 -3.74 17.79 15.42
C LYS A 48 -3.86 16.37 14.89
N ILE A 49 -5.01 16.02 14.34
CA ILE A 49 -5.26 14.72 13.72
C ILE A 49 -4.26 14.44 12.59
N ILE A 50 -3.87 15.46 11.83
CA ILE A 50 -2.83 15.34 10.79
C ILE A 50 -1.48 14.95 11.38
N GLU A 51 -1.09 15.55 12.50
CA GLU A 51 0.19 15.27 13.16
C GLU A 51 0.25 13.82 13.67
N HIS A 52 -0.84 13.35 14.28
CA HIS A 52 -0.98 11.95 14.71
C HIS A 52 -0.89 10.98 13.51
N ALA A 53 -1.62 11.25 12.44
CA ALA A 53 -1.58 10.43 11.24
C ALA A 53 -0.21 10.44 10.53
N VAL A 54 0.48 11.58 10.51
CA VAL A 54 1.87 11.68 10.02
C VAL A 54 2.80 10.83 10.89
N GLY A 55 2.63 10.87 12.21
CA GLY A 55 3.40 10.05 13.16
C GLY A 55 3.21 8.55 12.89
N ASP A 56 1.97 8.10 12.80
CA ASP A 56 1.62 6.70 12.54
C ASP A 56 2.16 6.23 11.18
N LEU A 57 1.91 7.00 10.13
CA LEU A 57 2.36 6.64 8.80
C LEU A 57 3.89 6.67 8.66
N THR A 58 4.58 7.53 9.42
CA THR A 58 6.05 7.55 9.49
C THR A 58 6.59 6.26 10.08
N LYS A 59 5.97 5.75 11.15
CA LYS A 59 6.37 4.47 11.77
C LYS A 59 6.16 3.31 10.82
N ILE A 60 5.00 3.25 10.15
CA ILE A 60 4.63 2.18 9.21
C ILE A 60 5.56 2.18 7.99
N ALA A 61 5.78 3.35 7.39
CA ALA A 61 6.51 3.49 6.13
C ALA A 61 8.03 3.54 6.29
N GLY A 62 8.52 3.92 7.46
CA GLY A 62 9.95 4.19 7.69
C GLY A 62 10.45 5.45 6.98
N GLN A 63 9.57 6.31 6.49
CA GLN A 63 9.89 7.61 5.93
C GLN A 63 8.76 8.62 6.19
N LYS A 64 9.09 9.90 6.25
CA LYS A 64 8.14 10.98 6.52
C LYS A 64 7.13 11.12 5.38
N PRO A 65 5.82 11.03 5.65
CA PRO A 65 4.77 11.24 4.67
C PRO A 65 4.61 12.72 4.31
N VAL A 66 3.98 12.97 3.17
CA VAL A 66 3.57 14.29 2.72
C VAL A 66 2.14 14.55 3.15
N VAL A 67 1.86 15.73 3.71
CA VAL A 67 0.51 16.18 4.00
C VAL A 67 -0.17 16.62 2.71
N THR A 68 -1.30 16.00 2.39
CA THR A 68 -2.08 16.34 1.21
C THR A 68 -3.08 17.44 1.53
N LYS A 69 -3.14 18.46 0.64
CA LYS A 69 -3.99 19.63 0.80
C LYS A 69 -5.13 19.63 -0.22
N ALA A 70 -6.26 20.20 0.16
CA ALA A 70 -7.40 20.38 -0.73
C ALA A 70 -7.03 21.32 -1.90
N ARG A 71 -7.37 20.93 -3.11
CA ARG A 71 -7.14 21.72 -4.34
C ARG A 71 -8.23 22.73 -4.62
N LYS A 72 -9.45 22.45 -4.17
CA LYS A 72 -10.63 23.30 -4.39
C LYS A 72 -11.41 23.41 -3.10
N ALA A 73 -12.05 24.56 -2.90
CA ALA A 73 -13.01 24.77 -1.82
C ALA A 73 -14.33 24.04 -2.13
N ILE A 74 -14.87 23.30 -1.16
CA ILE A 74 -16.18 22.64 -1.25
C ILE A 74 -16.97 22.97 0.01
N ALA A 75 -18.00 23.80 -0.13
CA ALA A 75 -18.81 24.29 0.99
C ALA A 75 -19.53 23.17 1.75
N GLY A 76 -20.05 22.17 1.03
CA GLY A 76 -20.74 21.01 1.63
C GLY A 76 -19.88 20.20 2.60
N PHE A 77 -18.57 20.16 2.39
CA PHE A 77 -17.61 19.50 3.27
C PHE A 77 -16.87 20.47 4.20
N LYS A 78 -17.21 21.74 4.20
CA LYS A 78 -16.55 22.80 4.99
C LYS A 78 -15.04 22.89 4.74
N ILE A 79 -14.61 22.58 3.52
CA ILE A 79 -13.20 22.54 3.09
C ILE A 79 -12.91 23.82 2.28
N ARG A 80 -11.79 24.47 2.58
CA ARG A 80 -11.22 25.55 1.77
C ARG A 80 -9.96 25.07 1.06
N GLU A 81 -9.59 25.74 -0.02
CA GLU A 81 -8.33 25.49 -0.71
C GLU A 81 -7.13 25.59 0.26
N GLY A 82 -6.19 24.66 0.12
CA GLY A 82 -5.02 24.59 0.98
C GLY A 82 -5.22 23.91 2.34
N TYR A 83 -6.44 23.51 2.71
CA TYR A 83 -6.67 22.80 3.96
C TYR A 83 -6.01 21.40 3.91
N PRO A 84 -5.31 21.01 5.00
CA PRO A 84 -4.77 19.65 5.10
C PRO A 84 -5.91 18.66 5.31
N ILE A 85 -6.03 17.67 4.42
CA ILE A 85 -7.13 16.69 4.40
C ILE A 85 -6.65 15.24 4.41
N GLY A 86 -5.36 15.00 4.43
CA GLY A 86 -4.81 13.66 4.46
C GLY A 86 -3.30 13.63 4.47
N THR A 87 -2.77 12.42 4.49
CA THR A 87 -1.34 12.15 4.43
C THR A 87 -1.06 11.03 3.42
N MET A 88 0.05 11.12 2.71
CA MET A 88 0.45 10.14 1.71
C MET A 88 1.95 9.89 1.75
N VAL A 89 2.34 8.66 1.50
CA VAL A 89 3.75 8.29 1.32
C VAL A 89 3.90 7.34 0.14
N THR A 90 4.96 7.51 -0.64
CA THR A 90 5.32 6.63 -1.75
C THR A 90 6.62 5.90 -1.43
N LEU A 91 6.56 4.58 -1.43
CA LEU A 91 7.68 3.68 -1.18
C LEU A 91 8.21 3.12 -2.50
N ARG A 92 9.54 3.11 -2.66
CA ARG A 92 10.25 2.57 -3.83
C ARG A 92 11.48 1.79 -3.41
N GLY A 93 11.98 0.96 -4.31
CA GLY A 93 13.23 0.21 -4.11
C GLY A 93 13.19 -0.71 -2.88
N ALA A 94 14.25 -0.75 -2.10
CA ALA A 94 14.38 -1.64 -0.95
C ALA A 94 13.28 -1.44 0.10
N ARG A 95 12.93 -0.18 0.41
CA ARG A 95 11.85 0.14 1.37
C ARG A 95 10.49 -0.38 0.94
N MET A 96 10.20 -0.36 -0.36
CA MET A 96 8.98 -0.91 -0.92
C MET A 96 8.90 -2.43 -0.69
N TYR A 97 9.98 -3.16 -0.96
CA TYR A 97 10.02 -4.61 -0.76
C TYR A 97 9.98 -5.00 0.71
N GLU A 98 10.64 -4.25 1.59
CA GLU A 98 10.58 -4.46 3.03
C GLU A 98 9.18 -4.21 3.59
N PHE A 99 8.52 -3.15 3.13
CA PHE A 99 7.12 -2.89 3.50
C PHE A 99 6.21 -4.02 3.02
N LEU A 100 6.34 -4.45 1.76
CA LEU A 100 5.52 -5.53 1.20
C LEU A 100 5.72 -6.83 1.98
N ASP A 101 6.95 -7.17 2.36
CA ASP A 101 7.27 -8.36 3.15
C ASP A 101 6.55 -8.31 4.51
N ARG A 102 6.68 -7.21 5.26
CA ARG A 102 5.98 -7.03 6.54
C ARG A 102 4.47 -7.03 6.39
N PHE A 103 3.97 -6.41 5.33
CA PHE A 103 2.54 -6.36 5.05
C PHE A 103 1.96 -7.75 4.83
N ILE A 104 2.61 -8.60 4.02
CA ILE A 104 2.15 -9.96 3.73
C ILE A 104 2.31 -10.89 4.94
N THR A 105 3.47 -10.84 5.61
CA THR A 105 3.83 -11.83 6.63
C THR A 105 3.27 -11.51 8.01
N VAL A 106 3.12 -10.24 8.34
CA VAL A 106 2.76 -9.80 9.69
C VAL A 106 1.44 -9.03 9.73
N ALA A 107 1.26 -8.02 8.88
CA ALA A 107 0.12 -7.13 8.97
C ALA A 107 -1.19 -7.78 8.51
N LEU A 108 -1.21 -8.40 7.34
CA LEU A 108 -2.43 -9.05 6.81
C LEU A 108 -2.99 -10.15 7.72
N PRO A 109 -2.19 -11.07 8.29
CA PRO A 109 -2.71 -12.07 9.23
C PRO A 109 -3.31 -11.48 10.50
N ARG A 110 -2.94 -10.25 10.88
CA ARG A 110 -3.48 -9.55 12.05
C ARG A 110 -4.79 -8.81 11.79
N VAL A 111 -5.24 -8.75 10.53
CA VAL A 111 -6.56 -8.19 10.19
C VAL A 111 -7.66 -9.03 10.85
N ARG A 112 -8.59 -8.36 11.51
CA ARG A 112 -9.74 -9.01 12.15
C ARG A 112 -10.55 -9.79 11.12
N ASP A 113 -10.89 -11.06 11.43
CA ASP A 113 -11.62 -11.98 10.56
C ASP A 113 -11.00 -12.11 9.14
N PHE A 114 -9.67 -12.18 9.08
CA PHE A 114 -8.96 -12.29 7.82
C PHE A 114 -9.28 -13.61 7.11
N ARG A 115 -9.81 -13.50 5.89
CA ARG A 115 -10.14 -14.65 5.01
C ARG A 115 -9.48 -14.54 3.63
N GLY A 116 -8.38 -13.82 3.53
CA GLY A 116 -7.71 -13.47 2.28
C GLY A 116 -8.18 -12.12 1.72
N VAL A 117 -7.40 -11.61 0.78
CA VAL A 117 -7.66 -10.35 0.11
C VAL A 117 -8.41 -10.56 -1.21
N ASN A 118 -9.16 -9.56 -1.64
CA ASN A 118 -9.93 -9.63 -2.87
C ASN A 118 -9.01 -9.75 -4.09
N GLY A 119 -9.10 -10.87 -4.82
CA GLY A 119 -8.34 -11.13 -6.03
C GLY A 119 -8.81 -10.36 -7.28
N ARG A 120 -9.83 -9.50 -7.16
CA ARG A 120 -10.40 -8.70 -8.26
C ARG A 120 -10.22 -7.19 -8.07
N ALA A 121 -9.46 -6.75 -7.06
CA ALA A 121 -9.25 -5.34 -6.74
C ALA A 121 -8.14 -4.71 -7.60
N PHE A 122 -8.07 -5.07 -8.87
CA PHE A 122 -7.19 -4.49 -9.88
C PHE A 122 -7.91 -3.39 -10.67
N ASP A 123 -7.14 -2.49 -11.26
CA ASP A 123 -7.64 -1.32 -11.99
C ASP A 123 -7.81 -1.53 -13.51
N GLY A 124 -7.62 -2.74 -14.01
CA GLY A 124 -7.61 -3.07 -15.44
C GLY A 124 -6.27 -2.82 -16.14
N ARG A 125 -5.28 -2.29 -15.41
CA ARG A 125 -3.93 -1.96 -15.91
C ARG A 125 -2.81 -2.57 -15.08
N GLY A 126 -3.12 -3.60 -14.32
CA GLY A 126 -2.15 -4.33 -13.52
C GLY A 126 -1.74 -3.65 -12.20
N ASN A 127 -2.50 -2.69 -11.70
CA ASN A 127 -2.28 -2.13 -10.37
C ASN A 127 -3.30 -2.69 -9.38
N TYR A 128 -2.87 -2.91 -8.14
CA TYR A 128 -3.71 -3.49 -7.10
C TYR A 128 -3.97 -2.49 -5.98
N ASN A 129 -5.23 -2.41 -5.53
CA ASN A 129 -5.62 -1.51 -4.46
C ASN A 129 -6.29 -2.27 -3.31
N ILE A 130 -5.89 -1.98 -2.09
CA ILE A 130 -6.48 -2.56 -0.88
C ILE A 130 -6.74 -1.48 0.16
N GLY A 131 -7.92 -1.50 0.76
CA GLY A 131 -8.26 -0.70 1.93
C GLY A 131 -8.05 -1.50 3.22
N VAL A 132 -7.32 -0.93 4.15
CA VAL A 132 -7.15 -1.43 5.51
C VAL A 132 -7.98 -0.56 6.43
N LYS A 133 -8.81 -1.16 7.27
CA LYS A 133 -9.71 -0.43 8.18
C LYS A 133 -9.01 0.14 9.40
N GLU A 134 -7.97 -0.52 9.87
CA GLU A 134 -7.31 -0.21 11.15
C GLU A 134 -5.78 -0.22 10.97
N GLN A 135 -5.10 0.85 11.37
CA GLN A 135 -3.64 0.93 11.30
C GLN A 135 -2.93 0.02 12.31
N ILE A 136 -3.63 -0.45 13.33
CA ILE A 136 -3.07 -1.31 14.39
C ILE A 136 -2.63 -2.71 13.92
N ILE A 137 -2.99 -3.08 12.70
CA ILE A 137 -2.49 -4.34 12.10
C ILE A 137 -0.96 -4.32 11.92
N PHE A 138 -0.38 -3.14 11.80
CA PHE A 138 1.06 -2.99 11.70
C PHE A 138 1.71 -3.08 13.08
N PRO A 139 2.74 -3.92 13.26
CA PRO A 139 3.39 -4.13 14.57
C PRO A 139 4.10 -2.90 15.10
N GLU A 140 4.42 -1.93 14.24
CA GLU A 140 5.05 -0.68 14.60
C GLU A 140 4.11 0.29 15.33
N ILE A 141 2.82 0.02 15.30
CA ILE A 141 1.78 0.83 15.94
C ILE A 141 1.37 0.16 17.25
N GLU A 142 1.57 0.87 18.34
CA GLU A 142 1.14 0.46 19.66
C GLU A 142 -0.28 1.01 19.93
N TYR A 143 -1.22 0.13 20.29
CA TYR A 143 -2.61 0.50 20.52
C TYR A 143 -2.77 1.58 21.60
N ASP A 144 -1.98 1.51 22.66
CA ASP A 144 -2.06 2.45 23.79
C ASP A 144 -1.55 3.87 23.46
N LYS A 145 -0.86 4.04 22.34
CA LYS A 145 -0.24 5.31 21.94
C LYS A 145 -0.96 6.01 20.80
N ILE A 146 -2.02 5.43 20.27
CA ILE A 146 -2.82 6.06 19.22
C ILE A 146 -3.99 6.83 19.83
N ASP A 147 -4.37 7.92 19.17
CA ASP A 147 -5.54 8.72 19.54
C ASP A 147 -6.85 8.14 18.99
N ALA A 148 -6.82 7.56 17.78
CA ALA A 148 -7.98 6.94 17.15
C ALA A 148 -7.57 5.86 16.13
N LEU A 149 -8.48 4.92 15.88
CA LEU A 149 -8.34 3.95 14.79
C LEU A 149 -8.59 4.65 13.45
N ARG A 150 -7.64 4.48 12.53
CA ARG A 150 -7.72 5.06 11.18
C ARG A 150 -7.48 4.02 10.11
N GLY A 151 -8.28 4.11 9.07
CA GLY A 151 -8.07 3.34 7.86
C GLY A 151 -7.03 3.94 6.95
N MET A 152 -6.47 3.11 6.07
CA MET A 152 -5.58 3.55 5.00
C MET A 152 -5.83 2.78 3.72
N ASN A 153 -5.50 3.42 2.61
CA ASN A 153 -5.48 2.80 1.30
C ASN A 153 -4.04 2.49 0.91
N ILE A 154 -3.82 1.28 0.42
CA ILE A 154 -2.53 0.81 -0.06
C ILE A 154 -2.68 0.51 -1.55
N SER A 155 -1.94 1.23 -2.39
CA SER A 155 -1.92 1.04 -3.84
C SER A 155 -0.58 0.48 -4.27
N ILE A 156 -0.60 -0.71 -4.85
CA ILE A 156 0.58 -1.40 -5.38
C ILE A 156 0.61 -1.19 -6.89
N THR A 157 1.59 -0.44 -7.37
CA THR A 157 1.76 -0.14 -8.78
C THR A 157 2.80 -1.08 -9.38
N THR A 158 2.45 -1.71 -10.51
CA THR A 158 3.32 -2.62 -11.23
C THR A 158 3.55 -2.16 -12.67
N THR A 159 4.45 -2.83 -13.38
CA THR A 159 4.66 -2.64 -14.82
C THR A 159 3.87 -3.64 -15.66
N ALA A 160 3.02 -4.47 -15.04
CA ALA A 160 2.18 -5.43 -15.75
C ALA A 160 1.24 -4.72 -16.74
N LYS A 161 1.01 -5.34 -17.89
CA LYS A 161 0.10 -4.84 -18.93
C LYS A 161 -1.34 -5.23 -18.63
N THR A 162 -1.53 -6.38 -17.98
CA THR A 162 -2.84 -6.95 -17.66
C THR A 162 -2.95 -7.27 -16.17
N ASP A 163 -4.19 -7.38 -15.68
CA ASP A 163 -4.46 -7.74 -14.29
C ASP A 163 -4.03 -9.18 -13.98
N ASP A 164 -4.08 -10.08 -14.95
CA ASP A 164 -3.63 -11.47 -14.78
C ASP A 164 -2.12 -11.57 -14.56
N GLU A 165 -1.33 -10.78 -15.29
CA GLU A 165 0.12 -10.69 -15.07
C GLU A 165 0.44 -10.13 -13.68
N ALA A 166 -0.26 -9.06 -13.28
CA ALA A 166 -0.09 -8.47 -11.95
C ALA A 166 -0.51 -9.41 -10.82
N LYS A 167 -1.62 -10.13 -11.01
CA LYS A 167 -2.07 -11.14 -10.05
C LYS A 167 -1.07 -12.27 -9.92
N ALA A 168 -0.49 -12.75 -11.03
CA ALA A 168 0.56 -13.75 -11.01
C ALA A 168 1.84 -13.25 -10.31
N LEU A 169 2.23 -11.99 -10.54
CA LEU A 169 3.36 -11.36 -9.85
C LEU A 169 3.14 -11.31 -8.33
N LEU A 170 1.98 -10.83 -7.87
CA LEU A 170 1.66 -10.77 -6.44
C LEU A 170 1.52 -12.17 -5.82
N ALA A 171 0.93 -13.12 -6.54
CA ALA A 171 0.82 -14.51 -6.10
C ALA A 171 2.22 -15.17 -5.92
N ALA A 172 3.20 -14.84 -6.78
CA ALA A 172 4.58 -15.28 -6.63
C ALA A 172 5.22 -14.77 -5.33
N PHE A 173 4.83 -13.57 -4.86
CA PHE A 173 5.22 -13.05 -3.55
C PHE A 173 4.40 -13.65 -2.39
N LYS A 174 3.57 -14.66 -2.63
CA LYS A 174 2.67 -15.27 -1.65
C LYS A 174 1.62 -14.31 -1.08
N PHE A 175 1.16 -13.38 -1.91
CA PHE A 175 0.05 -12.50 -1.52
C PHE A 175 -1.22 -13.33 -1.30
N PRO A 176 -1.87 -13.24 -0.14
CA PRO A 176 -2.95 -14.14 0.26
C PRO A 176 -4.28 -13.80 -0.41
N PHE A 177 -4.40 -14.03 -1.71
CA PHE A 177 -5.65 -13.86 -2.42
C PHE A 177 -6.73 -14.85 -1.94
N ARG A 178 -7.94 -14.36 -1.81
CA ARG A 178 -9.10 -15.18 -1.58
C ARG A 178 -9.51 -15.89 -2.89
N ASN A 179 -9.74 -17.17 -2.82
CA ASN A 179 -10.26 -17.98 -3.91
C ASN A 179 -11.72 -17.63 -4.20
#